data_6875b895f0d1c39eb2c305d16e88b2a0
#
_entry.id   6875b895f0d1c39eb2c305d16e88b2a0
#
_cell.length_a   1.000
_cell.length_b   1.000
_cell.length_c   1.000
_cell.angle_alpha   90.00
_cell.angle_beta   90.00
_cell.angle_gamma   90.00
#
_symmetry.space_group_name_H-M   'P 1'
#
loop_
_entity.id
_entity.type
_entity.pdbx_description
1 polymer ?
#
loop_
_entity_poly.entity_id
_entity_poly.type
_entity_poly.pdbx_seq_one_letter_code
_entity_poly.pdbx_strand_id
1 'polypeptide(L)'
;MKREIWFTLVAVLTLAAAAPAPAQAPANPPPAAPANPLALTPDDRILGKPDAPITIIEYGSLTCPHCAAFDAEVMPKLKEKWIDSGKAKLVFRPFPRDEADLHAFAVALCVPPDRYYPFTDALFSSQEQWANASDTKAALGRMALLGGVSKTKFDACWDDKSIGDNLLASRLVASKQLGVDSTPTFFINGKKFDGAPTVDAFDAALSKLAGS
;
A
#
# COMPACT_ATOMS: atom_id res chain seq x y z
N MET A 1 -25.70 54.53 70.94
CA MET A 1 -26.19 53.16 70.86
C MET A 1 -25.91 52.71 69.40
N LYS A 2 -24.81 52.03 69.14
CA LYS A 2 -24.43 51.54 67.82
C LYS A 2 -24.82 50.04 67.70
N ARG A 3 -25.68 49.69 66.75
CA ARG A 3 -26.08 48.29 66.47
C ARG A 3 -25.17 47.76 65.40
N GLU A 4 -24.33 46.80 65.75
CA GLU A 4 -23.49 46.02 64.82
C GLU A 4 -24.36 44.96 64.21
N ILE A 5 -24.46 44.96 62.85
CA ILE A 5 -25.16 43.96 62.08
C ILE A 5 -24.10 43.00 61.57
N TRP A 6 -24.11 41.78 62.07
CA TRP A 6 -23.26 40.68 61.55
C TRP A 6 -23.88 40.04 60.34
N PHE A 7 -23.24 40.19 59.22
CA PHE A 7 -23.55 39.42 58.03
C PHE A 7 -22.82 38.08 58.05
N THR A 8 -23.55 37.00 58.25
CA THR A 8 -23.05 35.64 58.07
C THR A 8 -23.01 35.29 56.60
N LEU A 9 -21.81 35.13 56.06
CA LEU A 9 -21.60 34.64 54.68
C LEU A 9 -21.80 33.13 54.68
N VAL A 10 -22.88 32.66 54.04
CA VAL A 10 -23.10 31.23 53.79
C VAL A 10 -22.40 30.90 52.47
N ALA A 11 -21.26 30.20 52.50
CA ALA A 11 -20.57 29.68 51.35
C ALA A 11 -21.33 28.42 50.85
N VAL A 12 -22.01 28.54 49.72
CA VAL A 12 -22.62 27.40 49.02
C VAL A 12 -21.54 26.70 48.21
N LEU A 13 -21.09 25.52 48.69
CA LEU A 13 -20.19 24.64 47.95
C LEU A 13 -21.00 23.90 46.88
N THR A 14 -20.88 24.31 45.61
CA THR A 14 -21.44 23.58 44.48
C THR A 14 -20.51 22.42 44.12
N LEU A 15 -20.92 21.19 44.44
CA LEU A 15 -20.28 19.97 43.94
C LEU A 15 -20.57 19.86 42.45
N ALA A 16 -19.58 20.15 41.60
CA ALA A 16 -19.65 19.84 40.16
C ALA A 16 -19.46 18.33 40.01
N ALA A 17 -20.55 17.62 39.66
CA ALA A 17 -20.48 16.22 39.25
C ALA A 17 -19.79 16.14 37.89
N ALA A 18 -18.59 15.56 37.82
CA ALA A 18 -17.90 15.23 36.57
C ALA A 18 -18.69 14.14 35.83
N ALA A 19 -19.21 14.47 34.66
CA ALA A 19 -19.84 13.48 33.78
C ALA A 19 -18.76 12.49 33.30
N PRO A 20 -19.05 11.17 33.28
CA PRO A 20 -18.13 10.20 32.76
C PRO A 20 -17.89 10.47 31.26
N ALA A 21 -16.62 10.47 30.84
CA ALA A 21 -16.25 10.58 29.42
C ALA A 21 -16.85 9.39 28.64
N PRO A 22 -17.34 9.61 27.40
CA PRO A 22 -17.85 8.52 26.59
C PRO A 22 -16.74 7.50 26.35
N ALA A 23 -17.00 6.23 26.69
CA ALA A 23 -16.11 5.12 26.39
C ALA A 23 -15.90 5.05 24.87
N GLN A 24 -14.67 5.18 24.39
CA GLN A 24 -14.33 4.97 22.98
C GLN A 24 -14.70 3.53 22.63
N ALA A 25 -15.54 3.35 21.62
CA ALA A 25 -15.82 2.04 21.06
C ALA A 25 -14.50 1.37 20.66
N PRO A 26 -14.30 0.06 20.92
CA PRO A 26 -13.10 -0.63 20.52
C PRO A 26 -12.92 -0.50 19.01
N ALA A 27 -11.74 -0.05 18.58
CA ALA A 27 -11.38 -0.07 17.16
C ALA A 27 -11.57 -1.50 16.63
N ASN A 28 -12.23 -1.64 15.48
CA ASN A 28 -12.39 -2.94 14.85
C ASN A 28 -11.02 -3.63 14.77
N PRO A 29 -10.89 -4.89 15.21
CA PRO A 29 -9.64 -5.60 15.06
C PRO A 29 -9.26 -5.66 13.57
N PRO A 30 -7.97 -5.53 13.23
CA PRO A 30 -7.53 -5.67 11.85
C PRO A 30 -8.02 -7.01 11.29
N PRO A 31 -8.36 -7.09 9.99
CA PRO A 31 -8.80 -8.33 9.37
C PRO A 31 -7.79 -9.44 9.65
N ALA A 32 -8.29 -10.61 10.02
CA ALA A 32 -7.44 -11.77 10.28
C ALA A 32 -6.56 -12.04 9.05
N ALA A 33 -5.26 -12.23 9.27
CA ALA A 33 -4.33 -12.56 8.19
C ALA A 33 -4.83 -13.80 7.44
N PRO A 34 -4.82 -13.83 6.10
CA PRO A 34 -5.29 -14.96 5.34
C PRO A 34 -4.49 -16.22 5.70
N ALA A 35 -5.16 -17.39 5.74
CA ALA A 35 -4.54 -18.69 6.04
C ALA A 35 -3.38 -19.01 5.06
N ASN A 36 -3.44 -18.49 3.83
CA ASN A 36 -2.36 -18.50 2.85
C ASN A 36 -2.05 -17.07 2.45
N PRO A 37 -0.91 -16.48 2.88
CA PRO A 37 -0.56 -15.11 2.55
C PRO A 37 -0.35 -14.83 1.06
N LEU A 38 -0.12 -15.87 0.25
CA LEU A 38 0.02 -15.77 -1.21
C LEU A 38 -1.29 -15.99 -1.97
N ALA A 39 -2.40 -16.30 -1.29
CA ALA A 39 -3.70 -16.34 -1.92
C ALA A 39 -4.07 -14.95 -2.46
N LEU A 40 -4.68 -14.92 -3.66
CA LEU A 40 -5.20 -13.69 -4.21
C LEU A 40 -6.41 -13.23 -3.40
N THR A 41 -6.50 -11.92 -3.18
CA THR A 41 -7.57 -11.26 -2.45
C THR A 41 -8.36 -10.33 -3.39
N PRO A 42 -9.57 -9.91 -3.03
CA PRO A 42 -10.32 -8.92 -3.82
C PRO A 42 -9.61 -7.56 -3.95
N ASP A 43 -8.68 -7.27 -3.05
CA ASP A 43 -7.91 -6.01 -3.06
C ASP A 43 -6.70 -6.04 -3.99
N ASP A 44 -6.29 -7.24 -4.44
CA ASP A 44 -5.18 -7.39 -5.37
C ASP A 44 -5.51 -6.76 -6.73
N ARG A 45 -4.60 -5.97 -7.23
CA ARG A 45 -4.66 -5.44 -8.60
C ARG A 45 -3.98 -6.41 -9.54
N ILE A 46 -4.74 -6.96 -10.47
CA ILE A 46 -4.24 -7.97 -11.41
C ILE A 46 -3.89 -7.31 -12.73
N LEU A 47 -2.65 -7.49 -13.18
CA LEU A 47 -2.23 -7.18 -14.54
C LEU A 47 -2.31 -8.47 -15.38
N GLY A 48 -3.03 -8.40 -16.48
CA GLY A 48 -3.29 -9.56 -17.35
C GLY A 48 -4.66 -10.18 -17.14
N LYS A 49 -4.84 -11.41 -17.63
CA LYS A 49 -6.09 -12.14 -17.51
C LYS A 49 -6.23 -12.75 -16.11
N PRO A 50 -7.36 -12.52 -15.39
CA PRO A 50 -7.54 -13.07 -14.05
C PRO A 50 -7.48 -14.61 -13.97
N ASP A 51 -7.83 -15.29 -15.06
CA ASP A 51 -7.82 -16.74 -15.20
C ASP A 51 -6.50 -17.31 -15.75
N ALA A 52 -5.48 -16.46 -15.98
CA ALA A 52 -4.17 -16.92 -16.43
C ALA A 52 -3.59 -17.98 -15.47
N PRO A 53 -3.02 -19.09 -16.01
CA PRO A 53 -2.60 -20.24 -15.19
C PRO A 53 -1.38 -19.96 -14.31
N ILE A 54 -0.52 -19.02 -14.70
CA ILE A 54 0.66 -18.65 -13.92
C ILE A 54 0.40 -17.34 -13.20
N THR A 55 0.59 -17.34 -11.87
CA THR A 55 0.50 -16.14 -11.05
C THR A 55 1.89 -15.71 -10.60
N ILE A 56 2.25 -14.48 -10.91
CA ILE A 56 3.46 -13.82 -10.44
C ILE A 56 3.02 -12.80 -9.40
N ILE A 57 3.54 -12.89 -8.18
CA ILE A 57 3.34 -11.87 -7.15
C ILE A 57 4.69 -11.20 -6.93
N GLU A 58 4.73 -9.89 -7.09
CA GLU A 58 5.86 -9.04 -6.77
C GLU A 58 5.57 -8.29 -5.48
N TYR A 59 6.39 -8.48 -4.46
CA TYR A 59 6.46 -7.56 -3.33
C TYR A 59 7.50 -6.49 -3.64
N GLY A 60 7.02 -5.27 -3.84
CA GLY A 60 7.85 -4.17 -4.29
C GLY A 60 7.61 -2.88 -3.51
N SER A 61 8.50 -1.93 -3.73
CA SER A 61 8.50 -0.61 -3.12
C SER A 61 8.63 0.46 -4.21
N LEU A 62 7.79 1.47 -4.15
CA LEU A 62 7.80 2.57 -5.11
C LEU A 62 9.00 3.51 -4.93
N THR A 63 9.69 3.45 -3.78
CA THR A 63 10.97 4.17 -3.54
C THR A 63 12.20 3.30 -3.77
N CYS A 64 12.04 2.03 -4.21
CA CYS A 64 13.17 1.14 -4.46
C CYS A 64 13.72 1.31 -5.88
N PRO A 65 15.03 1.67 -6.04
CA PRO A 65 15.63 1.81 -7.37
C PRO A 65 15.66 0.49 -8.16
N HIS A 66 15.81 -0.65 -7.46
CA HIS A 66 15.79 -1.97 -8.11
C HIS A 66 14.40 -2.35 -8.63
N CYS A 67 13.32 -1.91 -7.95
CA CYS A 67 11.96 -2.07 -8.47
C CYS A 67 11.73 -1.19 -9.70
N ALA A 68 12.19 0.05 -9.69
CA ALA A 68 12.12 0.94 -10.84
C ALA A 68 12.93 0.40 -12.04
N ALA A 69 14.12 -0.16 -11.80
CA ALA A 69 14.91 -0.81 -12.85
C ALA A 69 14.20 -2.04 -13.42
N PHE A 70 13.60 -2.88 -12.56
CA PHE A 70 12.80 -4.02 -12.99
C PHE A 70 11.61 -3.59 -13.86
N ASP A 71 10.89 -2.57 -13.42
CA ASP A 71 9.74 -2.00 -14.15
C ASP A 71 10.16 -1.47 -15.53
N ALA A 72 11.28 -0.76 -15.61
CA ALA A 72 11.75 -0.17 -16.87
C ALA A 72 12.35 -1.20 -17.85
N GLU A 73 13.09 -2.19 -17.36
CA GLU A 73 13.95 -3.04 -18.19
C GLU A 73 13.36 -4.44 -18.44
N VAL A 74 12.64 -4.99 -17.47
CA VAL A 74 12.16 -6.38 -17.48
C VAL A 74 10.66 -6.45 -17.76
N MET A 75 9.87 -5.62 -17.08
CA MET A 75 8.42 -5.64 -17.17
C MET A 75 7.86 -5.53 -18.61
N PRO A 76 8.38 -4.67 -19.51
CA PRO A 76 7.84 -4.57 -20.87
C PRO A 76 7.91 -5.91 -21.62
N LYS A 77 9.03 -6.62 -21.50
CA LYS A 77 9.24 -7.93 -22.15
C LYS A 77 8.46 -9.05 -21.50
N LEU A 78 8.39 -9.03 -20.16
CA LEU A 78 7.57 -9.97 -19.38
C LEU A 78 6.09 -9.80 -19.74
N LYS A 79 5.63 -8.56 -19.83
CA LYS A 79 4.27 -8.21 -20.19
C LYS A 79 3.92 -8.71 -21.59
N GLU A 80 4.71 -8.35 -22.61
CA GLU A 80 4.49 -8.75 -23.99
C GLU A 80 4.43 -10.28 -24.14
N LYS A 81 5.40 -11.00 -23.58
CA LYS A 81 5.55 -12.44 -23.82
C LYS A 81 4.59 -13.30 -23.00
N TRP A 82 4.32 -12.92 -21.76
CA TRP A 82 3.65 -13.78 -20.78
C TRP A 82 2.28 -13.25 -20.36
N ILE A 83 2.17 -11.94 -20.09
CA ILE A 83 0.95 -11.37 -19.53
C ILE A 83 -0.08 -11.09 -20.63
N ASP A 84 0.30 -10.38 -21.67
CA ASP A 84 -0.60 -10.03 -22.78
C ASP A 84 -1.03 -11.27 -23.57
N SER A 85 -0.17 -12.30 -23.63
CA SER A 85 -0.52 -13.59 -24.20
C SER A 85 -1.52 -14.39 -23.34
N GLY A 86 -1.77 -13.98 -22.09
CA GLY A 86 -2.66 -14.65 -21.16
C GLY A 86 -2.08 -15.92 -20.53
N LYS A 87 -0.77 -16.16 -20.64
CA LYS A 87 -0.08 -17.27 -20.01
C LYS A 87 0.22 -17.01 -18.53
N ALA A 88 0.42 -15.77 -18.16
CA ALA A 88 0.66 -15.34 -16.79
C ALA A 88 -0.16 -14.09 -16.44
N LYS A 89 -0.30 -13.87 -15.14
CA LYS A 89 -0.81 -12.63 -14.54
C LYS A 89 0.18 -12.16 -13.51
N LEU A 90 0.25 -10.84 -13.31
CA LEU A 90 1.08 -10.23 -12.27
C LEU A 90 0.20 -9.52 -11.25
N VAL A 91 0.61 -9.62 -9.99
CA VAL A 91 0.08 -8.86 -8.87
C VAL A 91 1.23 -8.13 -8.19
N PHE A 92 1.19 -6.80 -8.21
CA PHE A 92 2.14 -5.96 -7.51
C PHE A 92 1.60 -5.64 -6.12
N ARG A 93 2.23 -6.21 -5.09
CA ARG A 93 1.87 -6.03 -3.69
C ARG A 93 2.78 -5.04 -2.99
N PRO A 94 2.22 -4.06 -2.31
CA PRO A 94 2.99 -3.06 -1.58
C PRO A 94 3.88 -3.67 -0.49
N PHE A 95 5.15 -3.26 -0.50
CA PHE A 95 6.10 -3.49 0.58
C PHE A 95 6.80 -2.17 0.93
N PRO A 96 6.06 -1.21 1.54
CA PRO A 96 6.57 0.13 1.79
C PRO A 96 7.79 0.11 2.71
N ARG A 97 8.85 0.85 2.32
CA ARG A 97 10.13 0.91 3.00
C ARG A 97 10.29 2.14 3.89
N ASP A 98 9.60 3.22 3.54
CA ASP A 98 9.64 4.52 4.20
C ASP A 98 8.28 5.22 4.13
N GLU A 99 8.17 6.41 4.71
CA GLU A 99 6.93 7.17 4.77
C GLU A 99 6.49 7.67 3.39
N ALA A 100 7.42 8.09 2.55
CA ALA A 100 7.11 8.54 1.18
C ALA A 100 6.52 7.40 0.35
N ASP A 101 7.08 6.21 0.48
CA ASP A 101 6.60 4.98 -0.15
C ASP A 101 5.19 4.59 0.35
N LEU A 102 4.98 4.65 1.67
CA LEU A 102 3.68 4.37 2.27
C LEU A 102 2.59 5.29 1.69
N HIS A 103 2.85 6.58 1.61
CA HIS A 103 1.91 7.54 1.03
C HIS A 103 1.74 7.37 -0.49
N ALA A 104 2.81 7.03 -1.21
CA ALA A 104 2.71 6.76 -2.64
C ALA A 104 1.80 5.55 -2.91
N PHE A 105 1.92 4.48 -2.13
CA PHE A 105 0.99 3.35 -2.22
C PHE A 105 -0.44 3.70 -1.80
N ALA A 106 -0.62 4.48 -0.74
CA ALA A 106 -1.95 4.93 -0.34
C ALA A 106 -2.64 5.69 -1.49
N VAL A 107 -1.93 6.57 -2.17
CA VAL A 107 -2.43 7.28 -3.35
C VAL A 107 -2.67 6.33 -4.53
N ALA A 108 -1.76 5.40 -4.80
CA ALA A 108 -1.89 4.42 -5.88
C ALA A 108 -3.12 3.51 -5.70
N LEU A 109 -3.46 3.15 -4.47
CA LEU A 109 -4.67 2.36 -4.18
C LEU A 109 -5.97 3.16 -4.37
N CYS A 110 -5.88 4.49 -4.39
CA CYS A 110 -7.02 5.38 -4.58
C CYS A 110 -7.31 5.73 -6.05
N VAL A 111 -6.41 5.44 -6.97
CA VAL A 111 -6.71 5.60 -8.39
C VAL A 111 -7.74 4.55 -8.84
N PRO A 112 -8.48 4.78 -9.93
CA PRO A 112 -9.34 3.75 -10.50
C PRO A 112 -8.57 2.45 -10.73
N PRO A 113 -9.16 1.27 -10.48
CA PRO A 113 -8.45 0.00 -10.55
C PRO A 113 -7.75 -0.28 -11.89
N ASP A 114 -8.34 0.15 -12.99
CA ASP A 114 -7.79 0.05 -14.35
C ASP A 114 -6.60 0.98 -14.60
N ARG A 115 -6.39 1.97 -13.72
CA ARG A 115 -5.27 2.92 -13.79
C ARG A 115 -4.15 2.61 -12.79
N TYR A 116 -4.29 1.56 -11.98
CA TYR A 116 -3.29 1.23 -10.96
C TYR A 116 -1.90 1.01 -11.57
N TYR A 117 -1.77 0.11 -12.55
CA TYR A 117 -0.48 -0.16 -13.19
C TYR A 117 0.07 1.03 -13.99
N PRO A 118 -0.70 1.69 -14.86
CA PRO A 118 -0.22 2.92 -15.50
C PRO A 118 0.24 4.00 -14.50
N PHE A 119 -0.37 4.05 -13.32
CA PHE A 119 0.00 5.01 -12.29
C PHE A 119 1.28 4.59 -11.56
N THR A 120 1.45 3.31 -11.21
CA THR A 120 2.69 2.81 -10.61
C THR A 120 3.87 2.89 -11.57
N ASP A 121 3.67 2.63 -12.86
CA ASP A 121 4.68 2.82 -13.91
C ASP A 121 5.13 4.31 -13.98
N ALA A 122 4.16 5.25 -13.88
CA ALA A 122 4.47 6.68 -13.84
C ALA A 122 5.23 7.07 -12.55
N LEU A 123 4.89 6.45 -11.41
CA LEU A 123 5.62 6.66 -10.16
C LEU A 123 7.06 6.13 -10.27
N PHE A 124 7.29 4.95 -10.83
CA PHE A 124 8.63 4.40 -11.05
C PHE A 124 9.45 5.27 -12.02
N SER A 125 8.88 5.65 -13.15
CA SER A 125 9.60 6.45 -14.17
C SER A 125 9.99 7.85 -13.68
N SER A 126 9.29 8.38 -12.67
CA SER A 126 9.58 9.68 -12.05
C SER A 126 10.04 9.58 -10.60
N GLN A 127 10.51 8.40 -10.16
CA GLN A 127 10.80 8.07 -8.77
C GLN A 127 11.67 9.12 -8.08
N GLU A 128 12.79 9.53 -8.68
CA GLU A 128 13.70 10.50 -8.09
C GLU A 128 13.05 11.88 -7.88
N GLN A 129 12.10 12.24 -8.75
CA GLN A 129 11.46 13.55 -8.73
C GLN A 129 10.46 13.71 -7.59
N TRP A 130 9.72 12.64 -7.25
CA TRP A 130 8.74 12.71 -6.17
C TRP A 130 9.26 12.18 -4.85
N ALA A 131 10.09 11.10 -4.85
CA ALA A 131 10.59 10.49 -3.62
C ALA A 131 11.61 11.39 -2.90
N ASN A 132 12.40 12.17 -3.65
CA ASN A 132 13.36 13.13 -3.11
C ASN A 132 12.83 14.58 -3.04
N ALA A 133 11.54 14.80 -3.31
CA ALA A 133 10.95 16.13 -3.26
C ALA A 133 10.94 16.69 -1.83
N SER A 134 11.25 17.96 -1.67
CA SER A 134 11.12 18.67 -0.39
C SER A 134 9.68 18.71 0.13
N ASP A 135 8.69 18.61 -0.76
CA ASP A 135 7.27 18.47 -0.47
C ASP A 135 6.72 17.27 -1.27
N THR A 136 6.88 16.08 -0.68
CA THR A 136 6.39 14.82 -1.25
C THR A 136 4.87 14.82 -1.45
N LYS A 137 4.10 15.44 -0.53
CA LYS A 137 2.64 15.54 -0.66
C LYS A 137 2.25 16.32 -1.91
N ALA A 138 2.87 17.46 -2.14
CA ALA A 138 2.60 18.25 -3.34
C ALA A 138 3.06 17.54 -4.63
N ALA A 139 4.20 16.82 -4.59
CA ALA A 139 4.69 16.07 -5.73
C ALA A 139 3.73 14.93 -6.11
N LEU A 140 3.35 14.08 -5.15
CA LEU A 140 2.39 13.00 -5.34
C LEU A 140 0.99 13.52 -5.70
N GLY A 141 0.58 14.68 -5.17
CA GLY A 141 -0.69 15.31 -5.53
C GLY A 141 -0.77 15.70 -7.01
N ARG A 142 0.33 16.20 -7.59
CA ARG A 142 0.39 16.47 -9.03
C ARG A 142 0.29 15.19 -9.87
N MET A 143 0.98 14.14 -9.46
CA MET A 143 0.89 12.84 -10.13
C MET A 143 -0.50 12.22 -10.02
N ALA A 144 -1.11 12.26 -8.84
CA ALA A 144 -2.47 11.79 -8.60
C ALA A 144 -3.49 12.47 -9.51
N LEU A 145 -3.35 13.80 -9.71
CA LEU A 145 -4.21 14.55 -10.63
C LEU A 145 -4.07 14.05 -12.08
N LEU A 146 -2.85 13.78 -12.54
CA LEU A 146 -2.60 13.18 -13.86
C LEU A 146 -3.17 11.75 -13.94
N GLY A 147 -3.13 11.00 -12.83
CA GLY A 147 -3.76 9.68 -12.68
C GLY A 147 -5.29 9.70 -12.61
N GLY A 148 -5.92 10.89 -12.65
CA GLY A 148 -7.39 11.05 -12.60
C GLY A 148 -7.97 11.10 -11.19
N VAL A 149 -7.14 11.33 -10.18
CA VAL A 149 -7.57 11.50 -8.78
C VAL A 149 -7.76 12.98 -8.50
N SER A 150 -8.98 13.41 -8.13
CA SER A 150 -9.23 14.79 -7.74
C SER A 150 -8.47 15.17 -6.47
N LYS A 151 -8.20 16.48 -6.28
CA LYS A 151 -7.54 16.95 -5.05
C LYS A 151 -8.26 16.49 -3.77
N THR A 152 -9.58 16.58 -3.74
CA THR A 152 -10.37 16.16 -2.57
C THR A 152 -10.19 14.65 -2.27
N LYS A 153 -10.20 13.83 -3.33
CA LYS A 153 -9.97 12.39 -3.16
C LYS A 153 -8.53 12.08 -2.76
N PHE A 154 -7.56 12.81 -3.32
CA PHE A 154 -6.16 12.69 -2.93
C PHE A 154 -5.96 13.00 -1.44
N ASP A 155 -6.49 14.14 -0.96
CA ASP A 155 -6.38 14.52 0.44
C ASP A 155 -7.03 13.47 1.36
N ALA A 156 -8.21 12.97 0.99
CA ALA A 156 -8.87 11.91 1.74
C ALA A 156 -8.04 10.62 1.82
N CYS A 157 -7.41 10.19 0.72
CA CYS A 157 -6.56 9.01 0.68
C CYS A 157 -5.25 9.20 1.43
N TRP A 158 -4.69 10.41 1.36
CA TRP A 158 -3.47 10.77 2.08
C TRP A 158 -3.64 10.72 3.60
N ASP A 159 -4.80 11.21 4.07
CA ASP A 159 -5.09 11.34 5.50
C ASP A 159 -5.79 10.08 6.07
N ASP A 160 -6.11 9.08 5.23
CA ASP A 160 -6.76 7.83 5.66
C ASP A 160 -5.74 6.88 6.31
N LYS A 161 -5.70 6.93 7.64
CA LYS A 161 -4.84 6.05 8.44
C LYS A 161 -5.12 4.57 8.21
N SER A 162 -6.36 4.19 7.87
CA SER A 162 -6.71 2.78 7.68
C SER A 162 -6.00 2.17 6.47
N ILE A 163 -5.76 2.94 5.42
CA ILE A 163 -4.97 2.51 4.26
C ILE A 163 -3.52 2.25 4.71
N GLY A 164 -2.92 3.20 5.42
CA GLY A 164 -1.56 3.05 5.95
C GLY A 164 -1.40 1.85 6.88
N ASP A 165 -2.33 1.67 7.82
CA ASP A 165 -2.32 0.56 8.78
C ASP A 165 -2.44 -0.79 8.06
N ASN A 166 -3.30 -0.91 7.05
CA ASN A 166 -3.46 -2.12 6.23
C ASN A 166 -2.20 -2.42 5.41
N LEU A 167 -1.55 -1.41 4.82
CA LEU A 167 -0.30 -1.55 4.10
C LEU A 167 0.82 -2.08 5.02
N LEU A 168 0.94 -1.52 6.21
CA LEU A 168 1.94 -1.94 7.19
C LEU A 168 1.65 -3.35 7.73
N ALA A 169 0.38 -3.69 7.97
CA ALA A 169 -0.03 -5.04 8.37
C ALA A 169 0.30 -6.06 7.28
N SER A 170 0.00 -5.76 6.01
CA SER A 170 0.35 -6.62 4.86
C SER A 170 1.85 -6.81 4.72
N ARG A 171 2.64 -5.72 4.84
CA ARG A 171 4.09 -5.78 4.86
C ARG A 171 4.62 -6.67 5.99
N LEU A 172 4.04 -6.56 7.19
CA LEU A 172 4.44 -7.39 8.33
C LEU A 172 4.19 -8.88 8.07
N VAL A 173 3.03 -9.23 7.50
CA VAL A 173 2.71 -10.61 7.09
C VAL A 173 3.73 -11.10 6.06
N ALA A 174 4.00 -10.33 5.01
CA ALA A 174 4.98 -10.70 3.99
C ALA A 174 6.38 -10.93 4.59
N SER A 175 6.82 -10.04 5.48
CA SER A 175 8.12 -10.19 6.14
C SER A 175 8.18 -11.40 7.07
N LYS A 176 7.17 -11.60 7.93
CA LYS A 176 7.21 -12.64 8.98
C LYS A 176 6.85 -14.02 8.49
N GLN A 177 5.92 -14.14 7.54
CA GLN A 177 5.41 -15.44 7.09
C GLN A 177 5.99 -15.89 5.76
N LEU A 178 6.42 -14.97 4.90
CA LEU A 178 6.96 -15.30 3.57
C LEU A 178 8.46 -15.04 3.45
N GLY A 179 9.09 -14.46 4.47
CA GLY A 179 10.52 -14.14 4.44
C GLY A 179 10.87 -13.07 3.39
N VAL A 180 9.97 -12.11 3.17
CA VAL A 180 10.27 -10.94 2.33
C VAL A 180 11.08 -9.95 3.18
N ASP A 181 12.33 -9.75 2.83
CA ASP A 181 13.30 -8.88 3.51
C ASP A 181 13.88 -7.81 2.60
N SER A 182 13.66 -7.93 1.31
CA SER A 182 14.19 -7.04 0.26
C SER A 182 13.16 -6.86 -0.87
N THR A 183 13.36 -5.79 -1.68
CA THR A 183 12.52 -5.50 -2.85
C THR A 183 13.37 -5.30 -4.11
N PRO A 184 12.90 -5.78 -5.24
CA PRO A 184 11.71 -6.62 -5.42
C PRO A 184 11.93 -8.06 -4.93
N THR A 185 10.87 -8.71 -4.39
CA THR A 185 10.85 -10.15 -4.11
C THR A 185 9.66 -10.75 -4.86
N PHE A 186 9.90 -11.86 -5.56
CA PHE A 186 8.90 -12.50 -6.41
C PHE A 186 8.48 -13.86 -5.90
N PHE A 187 7.19 -14.19 -6.11
CA PHE A 187 6.64 -15.53 -5.95
C PHE A 187 5.94 -15.92 -7.24
N ILE A 188 6.23 -17.13 -7.74
CA ILE A 188 5.60 -17.69 -8.93
C ILE A 188 4.82 -18.94 -8.53
N ASN A 189 3.52 -18.92 -8.75
CA ASN A 189 2.60 -20.02 -8.32
C ASN A 189 2.84 -20.44 -6.85
N GLY A 190 3.00 -19.46 -5.95
CA GLY A 190 3.18 -19.69 -4.52
C GLY A 190 4.59 -20.09 -4.08
N LYS A 191 5.55 -20.17 -4.98
CA LYS A 191 6.96 -20.48 -4.65
C LYS A 191 7.82 -19.24 -4.81
N LYS A 192 8.70 -18.96 -3.83
CA LYS A 192 9.66 -17.87 -3.93
C LYS A 192 10.54 -18.09 -5.15
N PHE A 193 10.73 -17.04 -5.93
CA PHE A 193 11.61 -17.05 -7.08
C PHE A 193 13.01 -16.59 -6.65
N ASP A 194 13.96 -17.50 -6.67
CA ASP A 194 15.33 -17.25 -6.22
C ASP A 194 16.28 -16.81 -7.37
N GLY A 195 15.71 -16.64 -8.59
CA GLY A 195 16.47 -16.16 -9.75
C GLY A 195 16.73 -14.65 -9.69
N ALA A 196 17.75 -14.21 -10.44
CA ALA A 196 17.92 -12.78 -10.69
C ALA A 196 16.69 -12.19 -11.39
N PRO A 197 16.27 -10.95 -11.10
CA PRO A 197 15.12 -10.31 -11.74
C PRO A 197 15.46 -9.85 -13.17
N THR A 198 15.76 -10.80 -14.05
CA THR A 198 16.10 -10.58 -15.48
C THR A 198 15.11 -11.27 -16.39
N VAL A 199 15.00 -10.78 -17.62
CA VAL A 199 14.11 -11.38 -18.64
C VAL A 199 14.38 -12.86 -18.83
N ASP A 200 15.65 -13.24 -18.97
CA ASP A 200 16.05 -14.64 -19.24
C ASP A 200 15.70 -15.56 -18.08
N ALA A 201 15.90 -15.10 -16.84
CA ALA A 201 15.58 -15.90 -15.66
C ALA A 201 14.05 -16.10 -15.48
N PHE A 202 13.26 -15.06 -15.74
CA PHE A 202 11.79 -15.19 -15.76
C PHE A 202 11.34 -16.11 -16.90
N ASP A 203 11.87 -15.93 -18.11
CA ASP A 203 11.55 -16.76 -19.25
C ASP A 203 11.85 -18.25 -18.97
N ALA A 204 13.00 -18.55 -18.40
CA ALA A 204 13.36 -19.92 -18.04
C ALA A 204 12.41 -20.53 -16.98
N ALA A 205 12.02 -19.74 -15.96
CA ALA A 205 11.12 -20.20 -14.91
C ALA A 205 9.69 -20.40 -15.44
N LEU A 206 9.17 -19.43 -16.19
CA LEU A 206 7.80 -19.45 -16.71
C LEU A 206 7.61 -20.50 -17.81
N SER A 207 8.63 -20.72 -18.65
CA SER A 207 8.58 -21.77 -19.70
C SER A 207 8.46 -23.17 -19.09
N LYS A 208 9.12 -23.43 -17.97
CA LYS A 208 8.98 -24.74 -17.26
C LYS A 208 7.55 -24.97 -16.75
N LEU A 209 6.88 -23.90 -16.32
CA LEU A 209 5.50 -23.98 -15.81
C LEU A 209 4.46 -24.06 -16.94
N ALA A 210 4.75 -23.46 -18.09
CA ALA A 210 3.84 -23.46 -19.24
C ALA A 210 3.90 -24.77 -20.04
N GLY A 211 4.94 -25.58 -19.89
CA GLY A 211 5.14 -26.89 -20.55
C GLY A 211 4.78 -28.09 -19.72
N SER A 212 4.33 -27.86 -18.46
CA SER A 212 3.81 -28.87 -17.55
C SER A 212 2.27 -28.81 -17.49
#